data_6da817aae3818f3a36b6e80a0811adeb
#
_entry.id   6da817aae3818f3a36b6e80a0811adeb
#
_cell.length_a   1.000
_cell.length_b   1.000
_cell.length_c   1.000
_cell.angle_alpha   90.00
_cell.angle_beta   90.00
_cell.angle_gamma   90.00
#
_symmetry.space_group_name_H-M   'P 1'
#
loop_
_entity.id
_entity.type
_entity.pdbx_description
1 polymer ?
#
loop_
_entity_poly.entity_id
_entity_poly.type
_entity_poly.pdbx_seq_one_letter_code
_entity_poly.pdbx_strand_id
1 'polypeptide(L)'
;MSAALVLLASGGTGGHMFPAEALASALLARGYRVGLVTDKRGRGFGEPLPGVEVHRISAGGLAGRGLVHRAQGVLSLSLGFLQARALLRRLAPRIAVGFGGYACVPTILAAQRAGIATMLHEQNAVLGRANRLLAARTRAVATSFLETRSLGRTLARFTGNPVRAEIAALGGRPYPVLGDRLHVLVLGGSQGAAIFARLIPAALELLATGLRARIALAQQCRPEDLEQVRARYAAQHLTVELAPFFEDMAERLARTHLVISRSGASTVAELTAAGRPAILLPYPYATDDHQTANAASFSAAGAGWLMPEATVTPQMIAERLNSLLIHSLLQRA
;
A
#
# COMPACT_ATOMS: atom_id res chain seq x y z
N MET A 1 34.60 13.87 -1.98
CA MET A 1 33.65 13.68 -3.12
C MET A 1 32.25 13.95 -2.58
N SER A 2 31.44 14.84 -3.19
CA SER A 2 30.09 15.07 -2.71
C SER A 2 29.27 13.80 -2.87
N ALA A 3 28.42 13.49 -1.89
CA ALA A 3 27.54 12.33 -1.91
C ALA A 3 26.64 12.33 -3.17
N ALA A 4 26.52 11.17 -3.83
CA ALA A 4 25.73 11.05 -5.05
C ALA A 4 24.24 11.32 -4.76
N LEU A 5 23.58 12.11 -5.60
CA LEU A 5 22.16 12.41 -5.50
C LEU A 5 21.34 11.33 -6.19
N VAL A 6 20.39 10.73 -5.47
CA VAL A 6 19.33 9.86 -5.97
C VAL A 6 18.04 10.66 -5.98
N LEU A 7 17.37 10.73 -7.13
CA LEU A 7 16.10 11.42 -7.27
C LEU A 7 14.95 10.39 -7.31
N LEU A 8 14.03 10.47 -6.37
CA LEU A 8 12.85 9.62 -6.30
C LEU A 8 11.66 10.38 -6.92
N ALA A 9 10.84 9.71 -7.70
CA ALA A 9 9.62 10.28 -8.30
C ALA A 9 8.41 9.44 -7.93
N SER A 10 7.46 10.03 -7.20
CA SER A 10 6.29 9.34 -6.68
C SER A 10 5.02 10.15 -6.86
N GLY A 11 3.91 9.48 -7.24
CA GLY A 11 2.57 10.10 -7.21
C GLY A 11 2.08 10.26 -5.77
N GLY A 12 1.19 11.23 -5.56
CA GLY A 12 0.68 11.64 -4.25
C GLY A 12 -0.36 10.68 -3.64
N THR A 13 -0.16 9.38 -3.67
CA THR A 13 -0.98 8.39 -2.95
C THR A 13 -0.11 7.50 -2.07
N GLY A 14 -0.65 7.03 -0.93
CA GLY A 14 0.11 6.23 0.05
C GLY A 14 0.78 5.01 -0.56
N GLY A 15 0.12 4.34 -1.51
CA GLY A 15 0.67 3.16 -2.19
C GLY A 15 1.99 3.40 -2.95
N HIS A 16 2.26 4.65 -3.37
CA HIS A 16 3.50 5.04 -4.04
C HIS A 16 4.45 5.79 -3.10
N MET A 17 3.89 6.58 -2.17
CA MET A 17 4.68 7.43 -1.27
C MET A 17 5.42 6.62 -0.20
N PHE A 18 4.75 5.70 0.49
CA PHE A 18 5.39 4.92 1.56
C PHE A 18 6.61 4.12 1.10
N PRO A 19 6.57 3.39 -0.03
CA PRO A 19 7.77 2.75 -0.56
C PRO A 19 8.88 3.72 -0.95
N ALA A 20 8.53 4.90 -1.47
CA ALA A 20 9.51 5.93 -1.82
C ALA A 20 10.18 6.50 -0.56
N GLU A 21 9.42 6.76 0.51
CA GLU A 21 9.94 7.22 1.80
C GLU A 21 10.81 6.16 2.48
N ALA A 22 10.39 4.90 2.47
CA ALA A 22 11.20 3.80 3.01
C ALA A 22 12.53 3.66 2.27
N LEU A 23 12.54 3.77 0.93
CA LEU A 23 13.78 3.79 0.17
C LEU A 23 14.61 5.05 0.46
N ALA A 24 13.97 6.23 0.60
CA ALA A 24 14.66 7.47 0.94
C ALA A 24 15.41 7.35 2.27
N SER A 25 14.74 6.85 3.32
CA SER A 25 15.34 6.60 4.63
C SER A 25 16.55 5.66 4.54
N ALA A 26 16.42 4.56 3.79
CA ALA A 26 17.49 3.60 3.61
C ALA A 26 18.68 4.16 2.83
N LEU A 27 18.46 5.06 1.87
CA LEU A 27 19.51 5.74 1.12
C LEU A 27 20.24 6.80 1.95
N LEU A 28 19.49 7.60 2.73
CA LEU A 28 20.06 8.57 3.67
C LEU A 28 20.97 7.88 4.70
N ALA A 29 20.53 6.77 5.27
CA ALA A 29 21.33 5.97 6.20
C ALA A 29 22.64 5.43 5.58
N ARG A 30 22.69 5.31 4.25
CA ARG A 30 23.90 4.92 3.48
C ARG A 30 24.72 6.10 2.98
N GLY A 31 24.40 7.32 3.40
CA GLY A 31 25.15 8.53 3.05
C GLY A 31 24.84 9.10 1.66
N TYR A 32 23.79 8.65 0.98
CA TYR A 32 23.35 9.27 -0.27
C TYR A 32 22.55 10.56 0.00
N ARG A 33 22.64 11.50 -0.92
CA ARG A 33 21.69 12.62 -0.96
C ARG A 33 20.43 12.15 -1.66
N VAL A 34 19.26 12.56 -1.15
CA VAL A 34 17.96 12.14 -1.69
C VAL A 34 17.11 13.36 -1.99
N GLY A 35 16.55 13.42 -3.19
CA GLY A 35 15.49 14.34 -3.56
C GLY A 35 14.21 13.56 -3.91
N LEU A 36 13.05 14.11 -3.56
CA LEU A 36 11.74 13.54 -3.87
C LEU A 36 10.95 14.49 -4.77
N VAL A 37 10.52 13.99 -5.93
CA VAL A 37 9.62 14.71 -6.83
C VAL A 37 8.21 14.15 -6.69
N THR A 38 7.24 15.04 -6.41
CA THR A 38 5.83 14.65 -6.26
C THR A 38 4.88 15.70 -6.84
N ASP A 39 3.59 15.44 -6.82
CA ASP A 39 2.54 16.40 -7.22
C ASP A 39 1.90 17.08 -5.99
N LYS A 40 0.91 17.95 -6.24
CA LYS A 40 0.21 18.71 -5.18
C LYS A 40 -0.51 17.82 -4.15
N ARG A 41 -0.86 16.59 -4.53
CA ARG A 41 -1.56 15.61 -3.66
C ARG A 41 -0.62 15.00 -2.62
N GLY A 42 0.68 14.99 -2.86
CA GLY A 42 1.69 14.55 -1.90
C GLY A 42 1.79 15.39 -0.62
N ARG A 43 0.98 16.45 -0.46
CA ARG A 43 0.92 17.26 0.79
C ARG A 43 0.25 16.52 1.97
N GLY A 44 -0.52 15.48 1.73
CA GLY A 44 -1.30 14.77 2.75
C GLY A 44 -0.56 13.62 3.45
N PHE A 45 0.70 13.37 3.14
CA PHE A 45 1.47 12.22 3.66
C PHE A 45 2.51 12.63 4.71
N GLY A 46 2.14 13.50 5.66
CA GLY A 46 3.00 13.87 6.77
C GLY A 46 4.07 14.92 6.41
N GLU A 47 4.95 15.20 7.37
CA GLU A 47 6.11 16.04 7.14
C GLU A 47 7.15 15.31 6.30
N PRO A 48 7.87 16.04 5.41
CA PRO A 48 8.95 15.45 4.64
C PRO A 48 9.98 14.81 5.58
N LEU A 49 10.50 13.64 5.20
CA LEU A 49 11.59 13.02 5.93
C LEU A 49 12.76 14.00 6.10
N PRO A 50 13.31 14.18 7.29
CA PRO A 50 14.48 15.01 7.51
C PRO A 50 15.61 14.63 6.56
N GLY A 51 16.20 15.63 5.88
CA GLY A 51 17.27 15.40 4.91
C GLY A 51 16.81 15.07 3.47
N VAL A 52 15.51 14.99 3.20
CA VAL A 52 14.96 14.83 1.86
C VAL A 52 14.46 16.17 1.31
N GLU A 53 15.03 16.61 0.18
CA GLU A 53 14.57 17.81 -0.52
C GLU A 53 13.36 17.49 -1.38
N VAL A 54 12.18 18.05 -1.06
CA VAL A 54 10.93 17.78 -1.77
C VAL A 54 10.65 18.81 -2.84
N HIS A 55 10.54 18.35 -4.08
CA HIS A 55 10.21 19.19 -5.25
C HIS A 55 8.81 18.85 -5.76
N ARG A 56 8.02 19.88 -6.03
CA ARG A 56 6.66 19.70 -6.57
C ARG A 56 6.59 20.13 -8.01
N ILE A 57 6.02 19.27 -8.85
CA ILE A 57 5.79 19.54 -10.27
C ILE A 57 4.32 19.42 -10.61
N SER A 58 3.94 20.02 -11.73
CA SER A 58 2.61 19.83 -12.32
C SER A 58 2.45 18.40 -12.79
N ALA A 59 1.41 17.70 -12.32
CA ALA A 59 1.06 16.38 -12.79
C ALA A 59 -0.45 16.20 -12.68
N GLY A 60 -1.09 15.98 -13.81
CA GLY A 60 -2.54 15.76 -13.93
C GLY A 60 -2.84 14.33 -14.36
N GLY A 61 -3.98 13.79 -13.87
CA GLY A 61 -4.50 12.51 -14.33
C GLY A 61 -5.08 12.64 -15.73
N LEU A 62 -4.79 11.64 -16.59
CA LEU A 62 -5.46 11.47 -17.88
C LEU A 62 -6.81 10.73 -17.73
N ALA A 63 -7.10 10.20 -16.54
CA ALA A 63 -8.33 9.50 -16.20
C ALA A 63 -9.43 10.50 -15.80
N GLY A 64 -10.24 10.93 -16.74
CA GLY A 64 -11.42 11.77 -16.52
C GLY A 64 -12.37 11.61 -17.68
N ARG A 65 -13.69 11.79 -17.45
CA ARG A 65 -14.70 11.79 -18.50
C ARG A 65 -14.72 13.16 -19.20
N GLY A 66 -14.35 13.22 -20.48
CA GLY A 66 -14.46 14.39 -21.35
C GLY A 66 -13.14 14.86 -21.95
N LEU A 67 -13.24 15.47 -23.16
CA LEU A 67 -12.08 15.96 -23.93
C LEU A 67 -11.33 17.09 -23.21
N VAL A 68 -12.04 17.96 -22.50
CA VAL A 68 -11.46 19.08 -21.74
C VAL A 68 -10.56 18.57 -20.62
N HIS A 69 -11.00 17.57 -19.84
CA HIS A 69 -10.20 16.95 -18.79
C HIS A 69 -8.94 16.28 -19.34
N ARG A 70 -9.05 15.61 -20.48
CA ARG A 70 -7.89 14.99 -21.14
C ARG A 70 -6.89 16.04 -21.62
N ALA A 71 -7.37 17.14 -22.23
CA ALA A 71 -6.52 18.24 -22.66
C ALA A 71 -5.79 18.91 -21.49
N GLN A 72 -6.50 19.16 -20.39
CA GLN A 72 -5.90 19.68 -19.14
C GLN A 72 -4.85 18.73 -18.55
N GLY A 73 -5.12 17.41 -18.57
CA GLY A 73 -4.16 16.39 -18.15
C GLY A 73 -2.90 16.38 -18.98
N VAL A 74 -3.02 16.45 -20.31
CA VAL A 74 -1.88 16.54 -21.24
C VAL A 74 -1.08 17.82 -21.01
N LEU A 75 -1.75 18.98 -20.91
CA LEU A 75 -1.09 20.25 -20.62
C LEU A 75 -0.33 20.22 -19.30
N SER A 76 -0.95 19.67 -18.25
CA SER A 76 -0.33 19.52 -16.93
C SER A 76 0.90 18.60 -16.97
N LEU A 77 0.84 17.48 -17.69
CA LEU A 77 1.99 16.59 -17.88
C LEU A 77 3.12 17.24 -18.69
N SER A 78 2.78 18.02 -19.72
CA SER A 78 3.75 18.75 -20.54
C SER A 78 4.47 19.82 -19.71
N LEU A 79 3.72 20.59 -18.93
CA LEU A 79 4.30 21.55 -17.99
C LEU A 79 5.20 20.86 -16.95
N GLY A 80 4.72 19.75 -16.37
CA GLY A 80 5.49 18.92 -15.45
C GLY A 80 6.79 18.39 -16.07
N PHE A 81 6.77 18.02 -17.34
CA PHE A 81 7.98 17.61 -18.05
C PHE A 81 9.00 18.73 -18.18
N LEU A 82 8.57 19.95 -18.49
CA LEU A 82 9.47 21.11 -18.57
C LEU A 82 10.04 21.47 -17.19
N GLN A 83 9.21 21.44 -16.15
CA GLN A 83 9.63 21.64 -14.77
C GLN A 83 10.65 20.57 -14.32
N ALA A 84 10.35 19.30 -14.59
CA ALA A 84 11.25 18.19 -14.29
C ALA A 84 12.60 18.33 -15.04
N ARG A 85 12.55 18.72 -16.32
CA ARG A 85 13.79 18.94 -17.10
C ARG A 85 14.67 20.05 -16.52
N ALA A 86 14.07 21.17 -16.09
CA ALA A 86 14.80 22.27 -15.44
C ALA A 86 15.37 21.81 -14.10
N LEU A 87 14.58 21.07 -13.30
CA LEU A 87 15.02 20.50 -12.04
C LEU A 87 16.20 19.54 -12.21
N LEU A 88 16.12 18.61 -13.15
CA LEU A 88 17.18 17.63 -13.44
C LEU A 88 18.48 18.29 -13.87
N ARG A 89 18.43 19.39 -14.66
CA ARG A 89 19.60 20.16 -15.01
C ARG A 89 20.28 20.83 -13.81
N ARG A 90 19.46 21.36 -12.88
CA ARG A 90 19.97 21.99 -11.65
C ARG A 90 20.55 21.00 -10.67
N LEU A 91 19.85 19.87 -10.46
CA LEU A 91 20.23 18.88 -9.44
C LEU A 91 21.29 17.88 -9.92
N ALA A 92 21.36 17.61 -11.22
CA ALA A 92 22.27 16.64 -11.85
C ALA A 92 22.31 15.29 -11.10
N PRO A 93 21.15 14.60 -10.87
CA PRO A 93 21.11 13.37 -10.11
C PRO A 93 21.85 12.24 -10.87
N ARG A 94 22.46 11.34 -10.14
CA ARG A 94 23.11 10.15 -10.72
C ARG A 94 22.14 9.13 -11.26
N ILE A 95 20.96 9.04 -10.63
CA ILE A 95 19.88 8.14 -11.02
C ILE A 95 18.53 8.74 -10.61
N ALA A 96 17.49 8.45 -11.40
CA ALA A 96 16.12 8.73 -11.05
C ALA A 96 15.33 7.42 -10.89
N VAL A 97 14.61 7.27 -9.77
CA VAL A 97 13.79 6.08 -9.45
C VAL A 97 12.33 6.48 -9.42
N GLY A 98 11.50 5.84 -10.27
CA GLY A 98 10.07 6.09 -10.35
C GLY A 98 9.26 5.04 -9.60
N PHE A 99 8.32 5.49 -8.75
CA PHE A 99 7.41 4.63 -7.99
C PHE A 99 5.99 4.54 -8.59
N GLY A 100 5.78 5.15 -9.74
CA GLY A 100 4.47 5.23 -10.35
C GLY A 100 3.68 6.48 -9.96
N GLY A 101 2.43 6.53 -10.41
CA GLY A 101 1.60 7.72 -10.29
C GLY A 101 1.92 8.80 -11.31
N TYR A 102 1.11 9.86 -11.32
CA TYR A 102 1.17 10.87 -12.39
C TYR A 102 2.46 11.72 -12.37
N ALA A 103 3.02 12.03 -11.20
CA ALA A 103 4.27 12.80 -11.09
C ALA A 103 5.50 12.01 -11.56
N CYS A 104 5.43 10.69 -11.52
CA CYS A 104 6.50 9.82 -12.00
C CYS A 104 6.72 9.97 -13.51
N VAL A 105 5.65 10.05 -14.29
CA VAL A 105 5.73 10.07 -15.76
C VAL A 105 6.58 11.22 -16.29
N PRO A 106 6.29 12.51 -16.01
CA PRO A 106 7.09 13.61 -16.52
C PRO A 106 8.53 13.59 -16.01
N THR A 107 8.74 13.19 -14.76
CA THR A 107 10.09 13.15 -14.15
C THR A 107 10.98 12.10 -14.79
N ILE A 108 10.50 10.86 -14.88
CA ILE A 108 11.28 9.76 -15.46
C ILE A 108 11.48 9.94 -16.96
N LEU A 109 10.45 10.41 -17.69
CA LEU A 109 10.60 10.71 -19.11
C LEU A 109 11.63 11.81 -19.37
N ALA A 110 11.67 12.85 -18.55
CA ALA A 110 12.66 13.90 -18.65
C ALA A 110 14.09 13.37 -18.33
N ALA A 111 14.22 12.50 -17.33
CA ALA A 111 15.48 11.85 -17.00
C ALA A 111 15.99 10.95 -18.14
N GLN A 112 15.12 10.14 -18.73
CA GLN A 112 15.43 9.30 -19.88
C GLN A 112 15.89 10.13 -21.09
N ARG A 113 15.23 11.28 -21.36
CA ARG A 113 15.61 12.20 -22.43
C ARG A 113 16.94 12.93 -22.17
N ALA A 114 17.30 13.10 -20.91
CA ALA A 114 18.58 13.71 -20.50
C ALA A 114 19.72 12.70 -20.38
N GLY A 115 19.51 11.43 -20.69
CA GLY A 115 20.53 10.37 -20.56
C GLY A 115 20.84 9.97 -19.11
N ILE A 116 20.03 10.42 -18.14
CA ILE A 116 20.16 10.03 -16.73
C ILE A 116 19.67 8.59 -16.58
N ALA A 117 20.41 7.77 -15.85
CA ALA A 117 20.00 6.41 -15.53
C ALA A 117 18.66 6.40 -14.83
N THR A 118 17.73 5.54 -15.27
CA THR A 118 16.41 5.42 -14.66
C THR A 118 16.11 3.99 -14.21
N MET A 119 15.35 3.87 -13.13
CA MET A 119 14.83 2.63 -12.60
C MET A 119 13.35 2.86 -12.23
N LEU A 120 12.55 1.83 -12.31
CA LEU A 120 11.17 1.85 -11.81
C LEU A 120 11.01 0.85 -10.67
N HIS A 121 10.13 1.16 -9.75
CA HIS A 121 9.65 0.22 -8.75
C HIS A 121 8.15 -0.01 -8.97
N GLU A 122 7.76 -1.28 -9.11
CA GLU A 122 6.36 -1.68 -9.20
C GLU A 122 5.94 -2.34 -7.90
N GLN A 123 4.95 -1.75 -7.25
CA GLN A 123 4.45 -2.21 -5.97
C GLN A 123 3.45 -3.34 -6.11
N ASN A 124 2.73 -3.41 -7.23
CA ASN A 124 1.64 -4.37 -7.44
C ASN A 124 2.09 -5.59 -8.25
N ALA A 125 1.33 -6.67 -8.15
CA ALA A 125 1.49 -7.86 -8.98
C ALA A 125 1.09 -7.65 -10.46
N VAL A 126 0.68 -6.44 -10.84
CA VAL A 126 0.41 -6.01 -12.22
C VAL A 126 1.14 -4.72 -12.49
N LEU A 127 1.96 -4.66 -13.54
CA LEU A 127 2.69 -3.46 -13.90
C LEU A 127 1.72 -2.31 -14.22
N GLY A 128 1.78 -1.24 -13.45
CA GLY A 128 0.89 -0.09 -13.57
C GLY A 128 1.06 0.68 -14.89
N ARG A 129 0.03 1.39 -15.33
CA ARG A 129 0.01 2.09 -16.64
C ARG A 129 1.16 3.08 -16.82
N ALA A 130 1.51 3.84 -15.78
CA ALA A 130 2.65 4.76 -15.82
C ALA A 130 3.97 4.01 -16.01
N ASN A 131 4.17 2.94 -15.26
CA ASN A 131 5.37 2.11 -15.35
C ASN A 131 5.45 1.39 -16.70
N ARG A 132 4.34 0.89 -17.27
CA ARG A 132 4.30 0.31 -18.62
C ARG A 132 4.80 1.27 -19.69
N LEU A 133 4.41 2.54 -19.61
CA LEU A 133 4.84 3.57 -20.55
C LEU A 133 6.35 3.83 -20.50
N LEU A 134 6.93 3.74 -19.30
CA LEU A 134 8.32 4.13 -19.04
C LEU A 134 9.31 2.96 -19.08
N ALA A 135 8.82 1.72 -18.91
CA ALA A 135 9.63 0.53 -18.69
C ALA A 135 10.64 0.24 -19.83
N ALA A 136 10.24 0.43 -21.08
CA ALA A 136 11.07 0.09 -22.24
C ALA A 136 12.41 0.85 -22.31
N ARG A 137 12.52 1.98 -21.63
CA ARG A 137 13.73 2.82 -21.61
C ARG A 137 14.39 2.91 -20.23
N THR A 138 13.98 2.09 -19.27
CA THR A 138 14.62 2.01 -17.96
C THR A 138 15.70 0.94 -17.95
N ARG A 139 16.68 1.08 -17.06
CA ARG A 139 17.70 0.04 -16.87
C ARG A 139 17.12 -1.23 -16.27
N ALA A 140 16.18 -1.10 -15.35
CA ALA A 140 15.50 -2.23 -14.72
C ALA A 140 14.20 -1.78 -14.07
N VAL A 141 13.30 -2.74 -13.85
CA VAL A 141 12.11 -2.61 -13.01
C VAL A 141 12.32 -3.49 -11.77
N ALA A 142 12.33 -2.88 -10.60
CA ALA A 142 12.23 -3.59 -9.33
C ALA A 142 10.77 -3.98 -9.12
N THR A 143 10.50 -5.23 -8.76
CA THR A 143 9.13 -5.73 -8.54
C THR A 143 8.92 -6.18 -7.12
N SER A 144 7.73 -5.95 -6.60
CA SER A 144 7.34 -6.37 -5.25
C SER A 144 6.83 -7.80 -5.19
N PHE A 145 6.48 -8.37 -6.32
CA PHE A 145 6.01 -9.75 -6.46
C PHE A 145 6.89 -10.52 -7.42
N LEU A 146 7.10 -11.82 -7.13
CA LEU A 146 7.87 -12.73 -8.00
C LEU A 146 7.25 -12.80 -9.40
N GLU A 147 5.93 -12.93 -9.44
CA GLU A 147 5.17 -12.89 -10.67
C GLU A 147 4.45 -11.55 -10.79
N THR A 148 4.98 -10.68 -11.64
CA THR A 148 4.36 -9.41 -11.98
C THR A 148 3.86 -9.45 -13.41
N ARG A 149 2.55 -9.30 -13.61
CA ARG A 149 1.92 -9.32 -14.93
C ARG A 149 2.26 -8.07 -15.75
N SER A 150 2.18 -8.17 -17.06
CA SER A 150 2.34 -7.06 -18.02
C SER A 150 3.77 -6.46 -18.08
N LEU A 151 4.80 -7.18 -17.68
CA LEU A 151 6.21 -6.75 -17.79
C LEU A 151 6.71 -6.71 -19.24
N GLY A 152 6.13 -7.52 -20.13
CA GLY A 152 6.61 -7.67 -21.49
C GLY A 152 8.07 -8.17 -21.53
N ARG A 153 8.93 -7.49 -22.32
CA ARG A 153 10.37 -7.82 -22.46
C ARG A 153 11.27 -6.99 -21.52
N THR A 154 10.70 -6.33 -20.54
CA THR A 154 11.46 -5.47 -19.62
C THR A 154 12.29 -6.31 -18.64
N LEU A 155 13.53 -5.92 -18.41
CA LEU A 155 14.37 -6.53 -17.38
C LEU A 155 13.78 -6.21 -15.99
N ALA A 156 13.20 -7.21 -15.36
CA ALA A 156 12.65 -7.11 -14.02
C ALA A 156 13.51 -7.84 -13.00
N ARG A 157 13.58 -7.29 -11.78
CA ARG A 157 14.21 -7.93 -10.62
C ARG A 157 13.27 -7.88 -9.44
N PHE A 158 13.00 -9.03 -8.86
CA PHE A 158 12.28 -9.12 -7.60
C PHE A 158 13.12 -8.54 -6.46
N THR A 159 12.56 -7.56 -5.75
CA THR A 159 13.21 -6.88 -4.62
C THR A 159 12.35 -6.86 -3.38
N GLY A 160 11.08 -7.23 -3.51
CA GLY A 160 10.07 -6.91 -2.53
C GLY A 160 9.64 -5.44 -2.58
N ASN A 161 8.69 -5.07 -1.75
CA ASN A 161 8.23 -3.68 -1.57
C ASN A 161 8.91 -3.10 -0.33
N PRO A 162 9.57 -1.94 -0.41
CA PRO A 162 10.10 -1.28 0.77
C PRO A 162 8.98 -0.98 1.77
N VAL A 163 9.17 -1.38 3.02
CA VAL A 163 8.25 -1.12 4.14
C VAL A 163 8.92 -0.22 5.18
N ARG A 164 8.11 0.42 6.02
CA ARG A 164 8.60 1.25 7.11
C ARG A 164 9.50 0.45 8.06
N ALA A 165 10.54 1.08 8.59
CA ALA A 165 11.57 0.41 9.39
C ALA A 165 10.99 -0.29 10.63
N GLU A 166 10.03 0.36 11.30
CA GLU A 166 9.36 -0.19 12.48
C GLU A 166 8.54 -1.45 12.17
N ILE A 167 7.98 -1.57 10.97
CA ILE A 167 7.27 -2.78 10.54
C ILE A 167 8.26 -3.85 10.07
N ALA A 168 9.31 -3.46 9.35
CA ALA A 168 10.37 -4.38 8.97
C ALA A 168 11.04 -5.04 10.20
N ALA A 169 11.16 -4.30 11.31
CA ALA A 169 11.70 -4.80 12.57
C ALA A 169 10.81 -5.87 13.26
N LEU A 170 9.59 -6.09 12.79
CA LEU A 170 8.74 -7.20 13.24
C LEU A 170 9.12 -8.52 12.56
N GLY A 171 9.81 -8.46 11.44
CA GLY A 171 10.29 -9.64 10.72
C GLY A 171 11.20 -10.49 11.58
N GLY A 172 10.94 -11.80 11.60
CA GLY A 172 11.68 -12.74 12.43
C GLY A 172 11.26 -12.78 13.92
N ARG A 173 10.34 -11.91 14.37
CA ARG A 173 9.75 -12.04 15.71
C ARG A 173 8.79 -13.23 15.74
N PRO A 174 8.69 -13.94 16.88
CA PRO A 174 7.71 -15.00 17.03
C PRO A 174 6.29 -14.47 16.77
N TYR A 175 5.46 -15.32 16.20
CA TYR A 175 4.03 -15.05 16.10
C TYR A 175 3.43 -14.85 17.50
N PRO A 176 2.52 -13.88 17.73
CA PRO A 176 1.95 -13.68 19.06
C PRO A 176 1.25 -14.93 19.56
N VAL A 177 1.49 -15.26 20.83
CA VAL A 177 0.83 -16.43 21.45
C VAL A 177 -0.67 -16.15 21.55
N LEU A 178 -1.47 -17.08 21.07
CA LEU A 178 -2.92 -17.01 21.24
C LEU A 178 -3.28 -17.33 22.69
N GLY A 179 -3.58 -16.26 23.45
CA GLY A 179 -4.07 -16.36 24.82
C GLY A 179 -5.60 -16.47 24.87
N ASP A 180 -6.22 -15.81 25.86
CA ASP A 180 -7.68 -15.81 26.02
C ASP A 180 -8.41 -15.04 24.92
N ARG A 181 -7.73 -14.13 24.24
CA ARG A 181 -8.32 -13.28 23.20
C ARG A 181 -7.60 -13.39 21.86
N LEU A 182 -8.39 -13.47 20.80
CA LEU A 182 -7.95 -13.34 19.40
C LEU A 182 -7.92 -11.86 19.03
N HIS A 183 -6.74 -11.31 18.79
CA HIS A 183 -6.58 -9.93 18.31
C HIS A 183 -6.79 -9.87 16.81
N VAL A 184 -7.85 -9.19 16.40
CA VAL A 184 -8.22 -8.99 14.99
C VAL A 184 -8.08 -7.52 14.64
N LEU A 185 -7.36 -7.23 13.55
CA LEU A 185 -7.18 -5.87 13.02
C LEU A 185 -7.88 -5.74 11.67
N VAL A 186 -8.77 -4.76 11.53
CA VAL A 186 -9.48 -4.50 10.28
C VAL A 186 -8.99 -3.19 9.65
N LEU A 187 -8.51 -3.25 8.40
CA LEU A 187 -7.90 -2.12 7.70
C LEU A 187 -8.56 -1.85 6.36
N GLY A 188 -9.08 -0.64 6.18
CA GLY A 188 -9.70 -0.19 4.94
C GLY A 188 -8.74 0.35 3.88
N GLY A 189 -7.45 0.51 4.22
CA GLY A 189 -6.47 1.23 3.42
C GLY A 189 -6.57 2.75 3.62
N SER A 190 -5.81 3.53 2.85
CA SER A 190 -5.67 4.98 3.02
C SER A 190 -6.96 5.80 2.88
N GLN A 191 -7.98 5.25 2.23
CA GLN A 191 -9.29 5.92 2.03
C GLN A 191 -10.41 5.29 2.86
N GLY A 192 -10.09 4.27 3.67
CA GLY A 192 -11.10 3.45 4.34
C GLY A 192 -11.86 2.53 3.37
N ALA A 193 -12.71 1.68 3.89
CA ALA A 193 -13.53 0.78 3.09
C ALA A 193 -14.91 0.57 3.73
N ALA A 194 -15.96 1.11 3.10
CA ALA A 194 -17.35 1.03 3.56
C ALA A 194 -17.83 -0.42 3.79
N ILE A 195 -17.31 -1.39 3.03
CA ILE A 195 -17.70 -2.79 3.17
C ILE A 195 -17.47 -3.30 4.60
N PHE A 196 -16.38 -2.92 5.26
CA PHE A 196 -16.06 -3.40 6.60
C PHE A 196 -17.01 -2.86 7.67
N ALA A 197 -17.55 -1.66 7.49
CA ALA A 197 -18.57 -1.09 8.38
C ALA A 197 -19.86 -1.94 8.44
N ARG A 198 -20.14 -2.69 7.38
CA ARG A 198 -21.31 -3.56 7.27
C ARG A 198 -20.96 -5.03 7.54
N LEU A 199 -19.90 -5.52 6.93
CA LEU A 199 -19.54 -6.93 6.90
C LEU A 199 -19.08 -7.45 8.28
N ILE A 200 -18.22 -6.70 8.97
CA ILE A 200 -17.57 -7.18 10.19
C ILE A 200 -18.57 -7.26 11.36
N PRO A 201 -19.39 -6.21 11.65
CA PRO A 201 -20.39 -6.34 12.70
C PRO A 201 -21.38 -7.49 12.44
N ALA A 202 -21.83 -7.66 11.19
CA ALA A 202 -22.72 -8.75 10.83
C ALA A 202 -22.08 -10.14 10.97
N ALA A 203 -20.80 -10.27 10.70
CA ALA A 203 -20.07 -11.53 10.89
C ALA A 203 -19.92 -11.88 12.38
N LEU A 204 -19.66 -10.89 13.23
CA LEU A 204 -19.54 -11.12 14.68
C LEU A 204 -20.88 -11.49 15.33
N GLU A 205 -21.98 -10.98 14.82
CA GLU A 205 -23.34 -11.38 15.26
C GLU A 205 -23.59 -12.89 15.11
N LEU A 206 -23.01 -13.52 14.11
CA LEU A 206 -23.20 -14.95 13.83
C LEU A 206 -22.35 -15.85 14.73
N LEU A 207 -21.41 -15.31 15.48
CA LEU A 207 -20.60 -16.09 16.42
C LEU A 207 -21.36 -16.33 17.72
N ALA A 208 -21.18 -17.52 18.31
CA ALA A 208 -21.63 -17.79 19.66
C ALA A 208 -21.09 -16.76 20.65
N THR A 209 -21.89 -16.33 21.62
CA THR A 209 -21.55 -15.24 22.57
C THR A 209 -20.21 -15.48 23.26
N GLY A 210 -19.92 -16.70 23.70
CA GLY A 210 -18.67 -17.04 24.36
C GLY A 210 -17.45 -16.92 23.45
N LEU A 211 -17.56 -17.24 22.15
CA LEU A 211 -16.47 -17.07 21.19
C LEU A 211 -16.31 -15.59 20.79
N ARG A 212 -17.41 -14.88 20.59
CA ARG A 212 -17.41 -13.47 20.29
C ARG A 212 -16.72 -12.64 21.38
N ALA A 213 -16.96 -12.95 22.65
CA ALA A 213 -16.34 -12.29 23.79
C ALA A 213 -14.80 -12.45 23.82
N ARG A 214 -14.25 -13.46 23.14
CA ARG A 214 -12.82 -13.69 23.01
C ARG A 214 -12.15 -12.86 21.91
N ILE A 215 -12.89 -12.11 21.12
CA ILE A 215 -12.32 -11.27 20.05
C ILE A 215 -11.97 -9.89 20.63
N ALA A 216 -10.70 -9.50 20.49
CA ALA A 216 -10.22 -8.14 20.68
C ALA A 216 -10.09 -7.49 19.32
N LEU A 217 -11.05 -6.63 18.96
CA LEU A 217 -11.16 -6.03 17.63
C LEU A 217 -10.68 -4.58 17.63
N ALA A 218 -9.79 -4.25 16.70
CA ALA A 218 -9.50 -2.88 16.28
C ALA A 218 -9.89 -2.72 14.81
N GLN A 219 -10.74 -1.74 14.49
CA GLN A 219 -11.22 -1.54 13.14
C GLN A 219 -11.03 -0.11 12.68
N GLN A 220 -10.34 0.05 11.57
CA GLN A 220 -10.34 1.30 10.83
C GLN A 220 -11.71 1.52 10.20
N CYS A 221 -12.32 2.66 10.48
CA CYS A 221 -13.66 3.01 10.04
C CYS A 221 -13.66 4.42 9.46
N ARG A 222 -14.33 4.64 8.34
CA ARG A 222 -14.44 5.97 7.75
C ARG A 222 -15.16 6.91 8.73
N PRO A 223 -14.82 8.21 8.78
CA PRO A 223 -15.47 9.16 9.69
C PRO A 223 -17.00 9.13 9.62
N GLU A 224 -17.55 9.03 8.42
CA GLU A 224 -19.00 8.98 8.17
C GLU A 224 -19.68 7.71 8.67
N ASP A 225 -18.94 6.61 8.84
CA ASP A 225 -19.48 5.32 9.30
C ASP A 225 -19.31 5.09 10.81
N LEU A 226 -18.48 5.90 11.51
CA LEU A 226 -18.06 5.66 12.90
C LEU A 226 -19.22 5.48 13.88
N GLU A 227 -20.19 6.40 13.88
CA GLU A 227 -21.31 6.40 14.81
C GLU A 227 -22.20 5.16 14.61
N GLN A 228 -22.50 4.84 13.34
CA GLN A 228 -23.33 3.68 13.01
C GLN A 228 -22.63 2.37 13.43
N VAL A 229 -21.32 2.25 13.15
CA VAL A 229 -20.56 1.04 13.48
C VAL A 229 -20.43 0.89 14.99
N ARG A 230 -20.20 1.99 15.72
CA ARG A 230 -20.15 2.00 17.19
C ARG A 230 -21.46 1.52 17.81
N ALA A 231 -22.60 2.03 17.33
CA ALA A 231 -23.91 1.62 17.79
C ALA A 231 -24.16 0.12 17.55
N ARG A 232 -23.74 -0.41 16.40
CA ARG A 232 -23.89 -1.83 16.08
C ARG A 232 -23.08 -2.74 17.01
N TYR A 233 -21.84 -2.36 17.35
CA TYR A 233 -21.03 -3.11 18.31
C TYR A 233 -21.54 -3.00 19.73
N ALA A 234 -22.04 -1.82 20.14
CA ALA A 234 -22.65 -1.63 21.45
C ALA A 234 -23.89 -2.53 21.65
N ALA A 235 -24.75 -2.64 20.61
CA ALA A 235 -25.89 -3.55 20.62
C ALA A 235 -25.52 -5.04 20.78
N GLN A 236 -24.30 -5.40 20.41
CA GLN A 236 -23.71 -6.74 20.57
C GLN A 236 -22.94 -6.90 21.88
N HIS A 237 -22.94 -5.90 22.76
CA HIS A 237 -22.12 -5.85 23.99
C HIS A 237 -20.62 -6.02 23.73
N LEU A 238 -20.13 -5.53 22.59
CA LEU A 238 -18.70 -5.57 22.23
C LEU A 238 -18.05 -4.21 22.41
N THR A 239 -16.90 -4.23 23.11
CA THR A 239 -15.98 -3.09 23.15
C THR A 239 -14.99 -3.24 22.03
N VAL A 240 -15.05 -2.32 21.03
CA VAL A 240 -14.22 -2.32 19.82
C VAL A 240 -13.50 -1.00 19.73
N GLU A 241 -12.21 -1.05 19.39
CA GLU A 241 -11.45 0.15 19.09
C GLU A 241 -11.75 0.60 17.66
N LEU A 242 -12.35 1.78 17.50
CA LEU A 242 -12.69 2.37 16.20
C LEU A 242 -11.92 3.67 16.00
N ALA A 243 -11.22 3.79 14.89
CA ALA A 243 -10.53 5.01 14.49
C ALA A 243 -10.55 5.18 12.97
N PRO A 244 -10.55 6.43 12.46
CA PRO A 244 -10.42 6.68 11.03
C PRO A 244 -9.03 6.31 10.49
N PHE A 245 -8.02 6.38 11.35
CA PHE A 245 -6.64 6.05 11.03
C PHE A 245 -5.92 5.55 12.29
N PHE A 246 -4.96 4.65 12.14
CA PHE A 246 -4.08 4.18 13.20
C PHE A 246 -2.65 4.62 12.92
N GLU A 247 -2.05 5.36 13.84
CA GLU A 247 -0.67 5.83 13.73
C GLU A 247 0.35 4.78 14.20
N ASP A 248 -0.05 3.95 15.17
CA ASP A 248 0.73 2.94 15.86
C ASP A 248 0.72 1.56 15.17
N MET A 249 0.77 1.55 13.82
CA MET A 249 0.57 0.32 13.03
C MET A 249 1.55 -0.81 13.38
N ALA A 250 2.81 -0.49 13.67
CA ALA A 250 3.80 -1.50 14.04
C ALA A 250 3.44 -2.22 15.35
N GLU A 251 3.02 -1.47 16.37
CA GLU A 251 2.59 -2.04 17.66
C GLU A 251 1.32 -2.89 17.49
N ARG A 252 0.37 -2.43 16.66
CA ARG A 252 -0.84 -3.19 16.33
C ARG A 252 -0.50 -4.49 15.65
N LEU A 253 0.30 -4.45 14.60
CA LEU A 253 0.73 -5.66 13.89
C LEU A 253 1.50 -6.61 14.81
N ALA A 254 2.31 -6.09 15.74
CA ALA A 254 3.06 -6.92 16.67
C ALA A 254 2.16 -7.84 17.53
N ARG A 255 0.99 -7.36 17.96
CA ARG A 255 0.03 -8.11 18.78
C ARG A 255 -1.12 -8.77 18.02
N THR A 256 -1.26 -8.47 16.71
CA THR A 256 -2.38 -8.97 15.91
C THR A 256 -2.19 -10.43 15.51
N HIS A 257 -3.24 -11.22 15.65
CA HIS A 257 -3.28 -12.62 15.21
C HIS A 257 -3.85 -12.74 13.78
N LEU A 258 -4.83 -11.92 13.41
CA LEU A 258 -5.43 -11.94 12.09
C LEU A 258 -5.71 -10.53 11.60
N VAL A 259 -5.39 -10.28 10.35
CA VAL A 259 -5.78 -9.02 9.70
C VAL A 259 -6.90 -9.27 8.69
N ILE A 260 -7.90 -8.40 8.65
CA ILE A 260 -8.91 -8.38 7.58
C ILE A 260 -8.75 -7.05 6.84
N SER A 261 -8.40 -7.08 5.56
CA SER A 261 -8.07 -5.82 4.89
C SER A 261 -8.30 -5.81 3.39
N ARG A 262 -8.19 -4.61 2.80
CA ARG A 262 -7.94 -4.47 1.37
C ARG A 262 -6.55 -5.00 1.02
N SER A 263 -6.36 -5.41 -0.23
CA SER A 263 -5.09 -5.98 -0.73
C SER A 263 -4.24 -4.97 -1.50
N GLY A 264 -4.15 -3.73 -0.98
CA GLY A 264 -3.19 -2.76 -1.50
C GLY A 264 -1.75 -3.27 -1.35
N ALA A 265 -0.88 -2.95 -2.29
CA ALA A 265 0.48 -3.47 -2.32
C ALA A 265 1.29 -3.17 -1.03
N SER A 266 1.15 -1.96 -0.47
CA SER A 266 1.81 -1.61 0.81
C SER A 266 1.27 -2.45 1.96
N THR A 267 -0.06 -2.65 2.03
CA THR A 267 -0.66 -3.49 3.06
C THR A 267 -0.15 -4.93 2.97
N VAL A 268 -0.17 -5.52 1.78
CA VAL A 268 0.35 -6.89 1.57
C VAL A 268 1.83 -6.98 1.97
N ALA A 269 2.64 -6.00 1.60
CA ALA A 269 4.06 -5.99 1.96
C ALA A 269 4.27 -5.87 3.48
N GLU A 270 3.51 -5.02 4.16
CA GLU A 270 3.57 -4.85 5.62
C GLU A 270 3.12 -6.12 6.35
N LEU A 271 2.05 -6.78 5.88
CA LEU A 271 1.59 -8.06 6.42
C LEU A 271 2.65 -9.15 6.24
N THR A 272 3.26 -9.23 5.06
CA THR A 272 4.34 -10.19 4.77
C THR A 272 5.55 -9.93 5.65
N ALA A 273 5.98 -8.67 5.78
CA ALA A 273 7.13 -8.30 6.61
C ALA A 273 6.89 -8.57 8.10
N ALA A 274 5.66 -8.35 8.58
CA ALA A 274 5.28 -8.62 9.96
C ALA A 274 4.94 -10.10 10.23
N GLY A 275 4.84 -10.95 9.20
CA GLY A 275 4.42 -12.34 9.34
C GLY A 275 2.98 -12.48 9.86
N ARG A 276 2.05 -11.68 9.36
CA ARG A 276 0.65 -11.70 9.82
C ARG A 276 -0.26 -12.31 8.77
N PRO A 277 -1.00 -13.38 9.11
CA PRO A 277 -2.00 -13.95 8.22
C PRO A 277 -3.16 -12.99 8.03
N ALA A 278 -3.78 -13.03 6.84
CA ALA A 278 -4.85 -12.12 6.54
C ALA A 278 -5.99 -12.73 5.71
N ILE A 279 -7.19 -12.18 5.91
CA ILE A 279 -8.31 -12.28 4.98
C ILE A 279 -8.27 -11.00 4.13
N LEU A 280 -8.00 -11.17 2.84
CA LEU A 280 -7.85 -10.07 1.90
C LEU A 280 -9.12 -9.93 1.04
N LEU A 281 -9.73 -8.75 1.10
CA LEU A 281 -10.87 -8.35 0.27
C LEU A 281 -10.42 -7.33 -0.78
N PRO A 282 -10.07 -7.74 -1.99
CA PRO A 282 -9.66 -6.82 -3.05
C PRO A 282 -10.71 -5.75 -3.31
N TYR A 283 -10.27 -4.52 -3.58
CA TYR A 283 -11.17 -3.46 -4.03
C TYR A 283 -11.63 -3.74 -5.47
N PRO A 284 -12.95 -3.87 -5.72
CA PRO A 284 -13.45 -4.36 -7.01
C PRO A 284 -13.21 -3.40 -8.19
N TYR A 285 -12.97 -2.13 -7.89
CA TYR A 285 -12.71 -1.09 -8.91
C TYR A 285 -11.23 -0.72 -9.00
N ALA A 286 -10.34 -1.59 -8.50
CA ALA A 286 -8.90 -1.39 -8.61
C ALA A 286 -8.46 -1.41 -10.07
N THR A 287 -7.67 -0.42 -10.48
CA THR A 287 -7.17 -0.31 -11.87
C THR A 287 -6.46 -1.59 -12.29
N ASP A 288 -6.83 -2.12 -13.45
CA ASP A 288 -6.26 -3.35 -14.01
C ASP A 288 -6.33 -4.55 -13.03
N ASP A 289 -7.28 -4.51 -12.09
CA ASP A 289 -7.54 -5.53 -11.06
C ASP A 289 -6.29 -5.94 -10.24
N HIS A 290 -5.41 -4.97 -10.00
CA HIS A 290 -4.15 -5.23 -9.31
C HIS A 290 -4.34 -5.76 -7.88
N GLN A 291 -5.42 -5.38 -7.18
CA GLN A 291 -5.65 -5.85 -5.81
C GLN A 291 -5.99 -7.34 -5.74
N THR A 292 -6.75 -7.86 -6.71
CA THR A 292 -7.00 -9.31 -6.80
C THR A 292 -5.69 -10.06 -7.08
N ALA A 293 -4.85 -9.54 -7.98
CA ALA A 293 -3.55 -10.15 -8.25
C ALA A 293 -2.61 -10.15 -7.02
N ASN A 294 -2.58 -9.04 -6.26
CA ASN A 294 -1.82 -8.96 -5.01
C ASN A 294 -2.31 -10.00 -3.99
N ALA A 295 -3.64 -10.09 -3.78
CA ALA A 295 -4.24 -11.04 -2.85
C ALA A 295 -4.05 -12.48 -3.28
N ALA A 296 -4.12 -12.77 -4.58
CA ALA A 296 -3.88 -14.10 -5.12
C ALA A 296 -2.44 -14.56 -4.85
N SER A 297 -1.46 -13.69 -5.05
CA SER A 297 -0.06 -13.98 -4.73
C SER A 297 0.15 -14.26 -3.24
N PHE A 298 -0.46 -13.46 -2.35
CA PHE A 298 -0.41 -13.66 -0.91
C PHE A 298 -1.06 -14.98 -0.47
N SER A 299 -2.23 -15.30 -1.03
CA SER A 299 -2.94 -16.55 -0.74
C SER A 299 -2.20 -17.77 -1.28
N ALA A 300 -1.60 -17.69 -2.48
CA ALA A 300 -0.80 -18.77 -3.07
C ALA A 300 0.45 -19.10 -2.23
N ALA A 301 0.99 -18.11 -1.51
CA ALA A 301 2.09 -18.31 -0.56
C ALA A 301 1.63 -18.92 0.79
N GLY A 302 0.35 -19.26 0.95
CA GLY A 302 -0.19 -19.82 2.19
C GLY A 302 -0.38 -18.81 3.32
N ALA A 303 -0.23 -17.51 3.03
CA ALA A 303 -0.26 -16.47 4.05
C ALA A 303 -1.68 -16.02 4.44
N GLY A 304 -2.72 -16.51 3.77
CA GLY A 304 -4.10 -16.14 4.10
C GLY A 304 -5.10 -16.44 2.99
N TRP A 305 -6.22 -15.74 3.03
CA TRP A 305 -7.37 -16.02 2.18
C TRP A 305 -7.72 -14.80 1.32
N LEU A 306 -7.97 -15.07 0.04
CA LEU A 306 -8.58 -14.11 -0.88
C LEU A 306 -10.09 -14.32 -0.85
N MET A 307 -10.85 -13.27 -0.49
CA MET A 307 -12.30 -13.24 -0.52
C MET A 307 -12.78 -12.05 -1.35
N PRO A 308 -13.25 -12.26 -2.59
CA PRO A 308 -13.73 -11.14 -3.42
C PRO A 308 -14.95 -10.46 -2.80
N GLU A 309 -14.99 -9.13 -2.84
CA GLU A 309 -16.10 -8.34 -2.26
C GLU A 309 -17.47 -8.72 -2.83
N ALA A 310 -17.53 -9.13 -4.11
CA ALA A 310 -18.77 -9.51 -4.77
C ALA A 310 -19.42 -10.79 -4.21
N THR A 311 -18.62 -11.67 -3.59
CA THR A 311 -19.08 -13.00 -3.14
C THR A 311 -18.95 -13.22 -1.64
N VAL A 312 -18.20 -12.37 -0.94
CA VAL A 312 -18.00 -12.50 0.50
C VAL A 312 -19.31 -12.24 1.27
N THR A 313 -19.58 -13.11 2.22
CA THR A 313 -20.72 -13.00 3.12
C THR A 313 -20.29 -12.89 4.59
N PRO A 314 -21.12 -12.36 5.48
CA PRO A 314 -20.86 -12.39 6.92
C PRO A 314 -20.58 -13.80 7.44
N GLN A 315 -21.31 -14.82 6.91
CA GLN A 315 -21.12 -16.22 7.28
C GLN A 315 -19.71 -16.71 6.98
N MET A 316 -19.16 -16.41 5.79
CA MET A 316 -17.80 -16.81 5.42
C MET A 316 -16.74 -16.23 6.38
N ILE A 317 -16.91 -14.98 6.80
CA ILE A 317 -15.98 -14.36 7.78
C ILE A 317 -16.17 -15.00 9.16
N ALA A 318 -17.43 -15.21 9.60
CA ALA A 318 -17.74 -15.84 10.88
C ALA A 318 -17.17 -17.27 10.96
N GLU A 319 -17.32 -18.09 9.91
CA GLU A 319 -16.76 -19.44 9.82
C GLU A 319 -15.22 -19.45 9.95
N ARG A 320 -14.55 -18.50 9.30
CA ARG A 320 -13.08 -18.36 9.45
C ARG A 320 -12.68 -18.00 10.86
N LEU A 321 -13.32 -16.97 11.44
CA LEU A 321 -13.06 -16.57 12.82
C LEU A 321 -13.33 -17.73 13.79
N ASN A 322 -14.42 -18.45 13.61
CA ASN A 322 -14.78 -19.61 14.42
C ASN A 322 -13.72 -20.72 14.32
N SER A 323 -13.28 -21.07 13.10
CA SER A 323 -12.24 -22.07 12.88
C SER A 323 -10.93 -21.68 13.56
N LEU A 324 -10.52 -20.40 13.48
CA LEU A 324 -9.30 -19.92 14.10
C LEU A 324 -9.37 -19.93 15.63
N LEU A 325 -10.53 -19.59 16.19
CA LEU A 325 -10.77 -19.60 17.63
C LEU A 325 -10.79 -21.02 18.22
N ILE A 326 -11.31 -21.99 17.48
CA ILE A 326 -11.44 -23.38 17.95
C ILE A 326 -10.15 -24.18 17.74
N HIS A 327 -9.53 -24.07 16.57
CA HIS A 327 -8.47 -24.99 16.16
C HIS A 327 -7.06 -24.45 16.33
N SER A 328 -6.88 -23.22 16.81
CA SER A 328 -5.55 -22.57 16.95
C SER A 328 -4.68 -22.64 15.68
N LEU A 329 -5.32 -22.71 14.51
CA LEU A 329 -4.65 -22.90 13.21
C LEU A 329 -3.74 -21.72 12.84
N LEU A 330 -3.93 -20.55 13.45
CA LEU A 330 -3.10 -19.36 13.25
C LEU A 330 -1.63 -19.54 13.68
N GLN A 331 -1.35 -20.49 14.57
CA GLN A 331 0.02 -20.76 15.01
C GLN A 331 0.83 -21.57 13.98
N ARG A 332 0.19 -22.06 12.93
CA ARG A 332 0.80 -22.91 11.88
C ARG A 332 0.85 -22.23 10.51
N ALA A 333 0.20 -21.06 10.33
CA ALA A 333 0.25 -20.23 9.14
C ALA A 333 1.37 -19.17 9.23
#